data_8ac855af82f1e4689178be7c1cc33a64
#
_entry.id   8ac855af82f1e4689178be7c1cc33a64
#
_cell.length_a   1.000
_cell.length_b   1.000
_cell.length_c   1.000
_cell.angle_alpha   90.00
_cell.angle_beta   90.00
_cell.angle_gamma   90.00
#
_symmetry.space_group_name_H-M   'P 1'
#
loop_
_entity.id
_entity.type
_entity.pdbx_description
1 polymer ?
#
loop_
_entity_poly.entity_id
_entity_poly.type
_entity_poly.pdbx_seq_one_letter_code
_entity_poly.pdbx_strand_id
1 'polypeptide(L)'
;MKGANYREPRGMPYVRREYIAGKPQSKIAKFSSGHARNDYDFKLELLVTENIQIRHNALEAARLAVNKRMAQAGEDTFFSKLKVYPHVLLRENKMIATAGADRLQEGMRRAFGKATGLAARLKPGQSIIEAYVLLDNLSLAKEGFKIASSKIGCPTEIRITKLK
;
A
#
# COMPACT_ATOMS: atom_id res chain seq x y z
N MET A 1 14.04 -5.81 3.64
CA MET A 1 13.45 -6.89 2.82
C MET A 1 13.36 -6.43 1.38
N LYS A 2 13.95 -7.18 0.45
CA LYS A 2 13.89 -6.89 -1.00
C LYS A 2 12.51 -7.29 -1.57
N GLY A 3 12.05 -6.59 -2.61
CA GLY A 3 10.74 -6.83 -3.24
C GLY A 3 10.55 -8.25 -3.78
N ALA A 4 11.60 -8.82 -4.37
CA ALA A 4 11.60 -10.19 -4.89
C ALA A 4 11.16 -11.26 -3.86
N ASN A 5 11.37 -10.99 -2.55
CA ASN A 5 11.07 -11.97 -1.49
C ASN A 5 9.61 -11.95 -1.02
N TYR A 6 8.81 -10.93 -1.38
CA TYR A 6 7.43 -10.82 -0.90
C TYR A 6 6.42 -10.36 -1.94
N ARG A 7 6.88 -9.82 -3.08
CA ARG A 7 5.98 -9.19 -4.06
C ARG A 7 4.97 -10.18 -4.62
N GLU A 8 5.39 -11.35 -5.03
CA GLU A 8 4.52 -12.38 -5.60
C GLU A 8 3.91 -13.24 -4.49
N PRO A 9 2.58 -13.25 -4.32
CA PRO A 9 1.93 -14.11 -3.34
C PRO A 9 1.87 -15.55 -3.85
N ARG A 10 2.57 -16.47 -3.18
CA ARG A 10 2.53 -17.89 -3.45
C ARG A 10 1.71 -18.61 -2.38
N GLY A 11 0.61 -19.24 -2.77
CA GLY A 11 -0.25 -19.97 -1.86
C GLY A 11 -0.85 -19.13 -0.74
N MET A 12 -1.23 -19.76 0.35
CA MET A 12 -1.75 -19.10 1.55
C MET A 12 -0.63 -18.42 2.35
N PRO A 13 -0.92 -17.34 3.13
CA PRO A 13 0.06 -16.78 4.05
C PRO A 13 0.51 -17.84 5.07
N TYR A 14 1.82 -18.01 5.22
CA TYR A 14 2.39 -18.99 6.17
C TYR A 14 2.19 -18.64 7.63
N VAL A 15 1.80 -17.41 7.92
CA VAL A 15 1.75 -16.88 9.28
C VAL A 15 0.36 -16.33 9.57
N ARG A 16 -0.25 -16.88 10.60
CA ARG A 16 -1.47 -16.32 11.19
C ARG A 16 -1.08 -15.22 12.17
N ARG A 17 -1.59 -14.03 11.95
CA ARG A 17 -1.26 -12.83 12.74
C ARG A 17 -1.55 -12.99 14.24
N GLU A 18 -2.56 -13.72 14.57
CA GLU A 18 -3.02 -13.97 15.96
C GLU A 18 -1.99 -14.69 16.83
N TYR A 19 -1.19 -15.60 16.24
CA TYR A 19 -0.21 -16.41 16.96
C TYR A 19 1.20 -15.81 17.03
N ILE A 20 1.42 -14.62 16.45
CA ILE A 20 2.73 -13.96 16.47
C ILE A 20 2.76 -12.87 17.54
N ALA A 21 3.66 -13.01 18.50
CA ALA A 21 3.99 -11.95 19.45
C ALA A 21 4.83 -10.84 18.78
N GLY A 22 4.77 -9.61 19.29
CA GLY A 22 5.60 -8.51 18.79
C GLY A 22 5.23 -8.06 17.37
N LYS A 23 3.97 -8.08 17.01
CA LYS A 23 3.48 -7.65 15.69
C LYS A 23 3.79 -6.18 15.44
N PRO A 24 4.36 -5.81 14.27
CA PRO A 24 4.51 -4.41 13.90
C PRO A 24 3.13 -3.78 13.68
N GLN A 25 2.98 -2.53 14.10
CA GLN A 25 1.79 -1.75 13.79
C GLN A 25 1.75 -1.35 12.32
N SER A 26 0.54 -1.10 11.79
CA SER A 26 0.39 -0.55 10.45
C SER A 26 0.97 0.86 10.40
N LYS A 27 1.68 1.16 9.30
CA LYS A 27 2.18 2.51 9.02
C LYS A 27 1.13 3.41 8.35
N ILE A 28 -0.05 2.88 8.03
CA ILE A 28 -1.14 3.66 7.45
C ILE A 28 -1.78 4.47 8.58
N ALA A 29 -1.66 5.79 8.48
CA ALA A 29 -2.17 6.71 9.50
C ALA A 29 -3.70 6.89 9.38
N LYS A 30 -4.21 7.09 8.16
CA LYS A 30 -5.63 7.31 7.87
C LYS A 30 -6.04 6.55 6.61
N PHE A 31 -7.28 6.04 6.57
CA PHE A 31 -7.84 5.38 5.39
C PHE A 31 -8.63 6.33 4.50
N SER A 32 -9.16 7.39 5.04
CA SER A 32 -9.88 8.43 4.31
C SER A 32 -9.28 9.80 4.59
N SER A 33 -9.34 10.69 3.62
CA SER A 33 -8.85 12.07 3.70
C SER A 33 -9.68 12.98 2.79
N GLY A 34 -9.79 14.25 3.14
CA GLY A 34 -10.63 15.20 2.45
C GLY A 34 -12.05 15.23 2.99
N HIS A 35 -12.94 15.92 2.30
CA HIS A 35 -14.34 16.11 2.71
C HIS A 35 -15.27 15.20 1.91
N ALA A 36 -16.10 14.42 2.60
CA ALA A 36 -17.07 13.54 1.95
C ALA A 36 -18.31 14.36 1.52
N ARG A 37 -18.52 14.48 0.22
CA ARG A 37 -19.68 15.11 -0.42
C ARG A 37 -20.34 14.14 -1.39
N ASN A 38 -21.57 14.44 -1.78
CA ASN A 38 -22.31 13.66 -2.79
C ASN A 38 -22.30 14.33 -4.18
N ASP A 39 -21.64 15.46 -4.34
CA ASP A 39 -21.67 16.33 -5.52
C ASP A 39 -20.39 16.28 -6.38
N TYR A 40 -19.57 15.27 -6.20
CA TYR A 40 -18.39 15.05 -7.04
C TYR A 40 -18.77 14.59 -8.45
N ASP A 41 -18.00 15.10 -9.45
CA ASP A 41 -18.24 14.82 -10.86
C ASP A 41 -17.54 13.55 -11.32
N PHE A 42 -16.34 13.27 -10.77
CA PHE A 42 -15.49 12.17 -11.20
C PHE A 42 -15.01 11.31 -10.04
N LYS A 43 -14.96 10.01 -10.31
CA LYS A 43 -14.31 9.00 -9.50
C LYS A 43 -13.06 8.51 -10.20
N LEU A 44 -11.91 8.58 -9.55
CA LEU A 44 -10.66 7.97 -9.98
C LEU A 44 -10.37 6.75 -9.12
N GLU A 45 -9.93 5.67 -9.75
CA GLU A 45 -9.52 4.44 -9.09
C GLU A 45 -8.14 4.02 -9.56
N LEU A 46 -7.27 3.67 -8.62
CA LEU A 46 -5.98 3.04 -8.92
C LEU A 46 -6.13 1.53 -8.80
N LEU A 47 -6.12 0.84 -9.94
CA LEU A 47 -6.31 -0.61 -10.03
C LEU A 47 -4.97 -1.32 -10.19
N VAL A 48 -4.88 -2.51 -9.65
CA VAL A 48 -3.74 -3.41 -9.85
C VAL A 48 -4.00 -4.31 -11.05
N THR A 49 -3.00 -4.52 -11.89
CA THR A 49 -3.10 -5.40 -13.07
C THR A 49 -2.59 -6.82 -12.80
N GLU A 50 -1.81 -7.01 -11.76
CA GLU A 50 -1.17 -8.29 -11.41
C GLU A 50 -1.53 -8.75 -9.99
N ASN A 51 -1.34 -10.06 -9.74
CA ASN A 51 -1.46 -10.61 -8.40
C ASN A 51 -0.22 -10.26 -7.56
N ILE A 52 -0.36 -9.46 -6.52
CA ILE A 52 0.78 -8.85 -5.83
C ILE A 52 0.56 -8.68 -4.33
N GLN A 53 1.68 -8.64 -3.58
CA GLN A 53 1.73 -8.20 -2.18
C GLN A 53 2.38 -6.82 -2.09
N ILE A 54 1.68 -5.86 -1.48
CA ILE A 54 2.14 -4.49 -1.30
C ILE A 54 2.32 -4.21 0.20
N ARG A 55 3.49 -3.70 0.58
CA ARG A 55 3.77 -3.37 1.98
C ARG A 55 3.01 -2.13 2.42
N HIS A 56 2.68 -2.08 3.72
CA HIS A 56 2.01 -0.94 4.34
C HIS A 56 2.76 0.39 4.11
N ASN A 57 4.10 0.36 4.03
CA ASN A 57 4.90 1.56 3.75
C ASN A 57 4.63 2.14 2.36
N ALA A 58 4.51 1.27 1.35
CA ALA A 58 4.21 1.69 -0.02
C ALA A 58 2.79 2.22 -0.16
N LEU A 59 1.82 1.59 0.53
CA LEU A 59 0.43 2.05 0.58
C LEU A 59 0.33 3.44 1.22
N GLU A 60 1.03 3.68 2.33
CA GLU A 60 1.05 4.99 2.98
C GLU A 60 1.74 6.04 2.12
N ALA A 61 2.87 5.70 1.48
CA ALA A 61 3.56 6.61 0.56
C ALA A 61 2.69 7.00 -0.64
N ALA A 62 1.93 6.05 -1.19
CA ALA A 62 0.98 6.30 -2.27
C ALA A 62 -0.18 7.21 -1.82
N ARG A 63 -0.78 6.93 -0.64
CA ARG A 63 -1.84 7.76 -0.06
C ARG A 63 -1.37 9.20 0.14
N LEU A 64 -0.19 9.38 0.76
CA LEU A 64 0.38 10.71 0.99
C LEU A 64 0.67 11.45 -0.32
N ALA A 65 1.14 10.75 -1.37
CA ALA A 65 1.40 11.34 -2.67
C ALA A 65 0.12 11.88 -3.32
N VAL A 66 -0.97 11.10 -3.29
CA VAL A 66 -2.28 11.54 -3.78
C VAL A 66 -2.76 12.75 -3.00
N ASN A 67 -2.79 12.66 -1.67
CA ASN A 67 -3.30 13.74 -0.83
C ASN A 67 -2.49 15.03 -0.98
N LYS A 68 -1.15 14.94 -0.99
CA LYS A 68 -0.28 16.12 -1.16
C LYS A 68 -0.55 16.85 -2.47
N ARG A 69 -0.84 16.10 -3.56
CA ARG A 69 -1.12 16.71 -4.85
C ARG A 69 -2.52 17.34 -4.88
N MET A 70 -3.51 16.62 -4.35
CA MET A 70 -4.90 17.09 -4.33
C MET A 70 -5.13 18.26 -3.36
N ALA A 71 -4.41 18.29 -2.23
CA ALA A 71 -4.49 19.39 -1.25
C ALA A 71 -4.08 20.75 -1.82
N GLN A 72 -3.37 20.80 -2.97
CA GLN A 72 -3.07 22.06 -3.66
C GLN A 72 -4.32 22.78 -4.17
N ALA A 73 -5.42 22.04 -4.41
CA ALA A 73 -6.71 22.58 -4.79
C ALA A 73 -7.63 22.92 -3.59
N GLY A 74 -7.17 22.62 -2.37
CA GLY A 74 -7.94 22.78 -1.13
C GLY A 74 -8.44 21.44 -0.58
N GLU A 75 -8.42 21.29 0.75
CA GLU A 75 -8.80 20.02 1.40
C GLU A 75 -10.29 19.69 1.27
N ASP A 76 -11.13 20.69 1.06
CA ASP A 76 -12.59 20.52 0.91
C ASP A 76 -13.04 20.14 -0.51
N THR A 77 -12.11 20.14 -1.47
CA THR A 77 -12.44 19.95 -2.90
C THR A 77 -12.32 18.50 -3.36
N PHE A 78 -11.86 17.62 -2.51
CA PHE A 78 -11.70 16.20 -2.84
C PHE A 78 -12.03 15.30 -1.67
N PHE A 79 -12.27 14.04 -1.99
CA PHE A 79 -12.34 12.95 -1.02
C PHE A 79 -11.52 11.78 -1.52
N SER A 80 -10.58 11.28 -0.74
CA SER A 80 -9.77 10.10 -1.07
C SER A 80 -9.94 9.00 -0.05
N LYS A 81 -9.97 7.75 -0.51
CA LYS A 81 -10.13 6.57 0.33
C LYS A 81 -9.16 5.46 -0.08
N LEU A 82 -8.38 4.97 0.88
CA LEU A 82 -7.59 3.76 0.71
C LEU A 82 -8.48 2.55 0.95
N LYS A 83 -8.66 1.69 -0.07
CA LYS A 83 -9.58 0.52 -0.04
C LYS A 83 -8.95 -0.73 0.54
N VAL A 84 -7.64 -0.76 0.66
CA VAL A 84 -6.86 -1.95 0.98
C VAL A 84 -6.29 -1.88 2.38
N TYR A 85 -6.51 -2.96 3.16
CA TYR A 85 -5.94 -3.11 4.50
C TYR A 85 -4.78 -4.10 4.51
N PRO A 86 -3.59 -3.75 5.06
CA PRO A 86 -2.45 -4.65 5.15
C PRO A 86 -2.60 -5.59 6.36
N HIS A 87 -3.11 -6.79 6.15
CA HIS A 87 -3.36 -7.77 7.20
C HIS A 87 -2.38 -8.95 7.21
N VAL A 88 -1.60 -9.15 6.14
CA VAL A 88 -0.60 -10.21 6.06
C VAL A 88 0.68 -9.79 6.75
N LEU A 89 1.19 -10.66 7.63
CA LEU A 89 2.44 -10.41 8.33
C LEU A 89 3.63 -10.87 7.49
N LEU A 90 4.62 -9.99 7.32
CA LEU A 90 5.89 -10.31 6.69
C LEU A 90 6.96 -10.55 7.74
N ARG A 91 7.73 -11.62 7.56
CA ARG A 91 8.85 -12.04 8.43
C ARG A 91 10.17 -11.92 7.67
N GLU A 92 11.22 -11.67 8.40
CA GLU A 92 12.58 -11.66 7.86
C GLU A 92 13.55 -12.27 8.86
N ASN A 93 14.30 -13.29 8.43
CA ASN A 93 15.46 -13.77 9.15
C ASN A 93 16.68 -13.02 8.62
N LYS A 94 17.08 -11.94 9.30
CA LYS A 94 18.21 -11.12 8.86
C LYS A 94 19.52 -11.81 9.18
N MET A 95 20.38 -11.94 8.18
CA MET A 95 21.78 -12.27 8.42
C MET A 95 22.52 -11.03 8.93
N ILE A 96 23.30 -11.24 9.98
CA ILE A 96 24.16 -10.21 10.55
C ILE A 96 25.48 -10.26 9.80
N ALA A 97 25.85 -9.18 9.11
CA ALA A 97 27.08 -9.08 8.31
C ALA A 97 28.23 -8.42 9.12
N THR A 98 28.43 -8.83 10.36
CA THR A 98 29.51 -8.31 11.24
C THR A 98 30.46 -9.43 11.65
N ALA A 99 31.69 -9.09 12.02
CA ALA A 99 32.64 -10.03 12.58
C ALA A 99 32.02 -10.72 13.82
N GLY A 100 32.05 -12.05 13.87
CA GLY A 100 31.39 -12.84 14.91
C GLY A 100 29.90 -13.15 14.67
N ALA A 101 29.40 -12.91 13.45
CA ALA A 101 28.01 -13.21 13.05
C ALA A 101 27.64 -14.70 13.31
N ASP A 102 28.57 -15.61 13.15
CA ASP A 102 28.39 -17.06 13.40
C ASP A 102 27.97 -17.37 14.85
N ARG A 103 28.35 -16.53 15.80
CA ARG A 103 27.96 -16.66 17.21
C ARG A 103 26.55 -16.14 17.51
N LEU A 104 26.04 -15.24 16.66
CA LEU A 104 24.77 -14.54 16.87
C LEU A 104 23.64 -15.10 15.99
N GLN A 105 23.98 -15.88 14.96
CA GLN A 105 23.02 -16.43 14.01
C GLN A 105 23.32 -17.91 13.74
N GLU A 106 22.29 -18.75 13.82
CA GLU A 106 22.38 -20.20 13.64
C GLU A 106 22.12 -20.64 12.18
N GLY A 107 22.37 -19.76 11.19
CA GLY A 107 22.11 -20.04 9.77
C GLY A 107 20.62 -20.35 9.50
N MET A 108 20.33 -21.50 8.90
CA MET A 108 18.96 -21.96 8.64
C MET A 108 18.29 -22.60 9.85
N ARG A 109 19.02 -22.91 10.92
CA ARG A 109 18.45 -23.31 12.19
C ARG A 109 17.71 -22.13 12.79
N ARG A 110 16.46 -22.33 13.24
CA ARG A 110 15.56 -21.25 13.69
C ARG A 110 15.32 -20.15 12.65
N ALA A 111 15.24 -20.53 11.38
CA ALA A 111 15.08 -19.61 10.24
C ALA A 111 13.70 -18.94 10.14
N PHE A 112 12.79 -19.18 11.09
CA PHE A 112 11.42 -18.64 11.04
C PHE A 112 11.36 -17.11 10.88
N GLY A 113 12.35 -16.39 11.38
CA GLY A 113 12.46 -14.95 11.26
C GLY A 113 11.54 -14.17 12.21
N LYS A 114 11.82 -12.89 12.32
CA LYS A 114 11.03 -11.94 13.12
C LYS A 114 10.04 -11.18 12.23
N ALA A 115 8.90 -10.82 12.80
CA ALA A 115 7.92 -9.97 12.12
C ALA A 115 8.49 -8.58 11.82
N THR A 116 8.55 -8.18 10.56
CA THR A 116 9.17 -6.91 10.14
C THR A 116 8.19 -5.92 9.56
N GLY A 117 7.02 -6.36 9.11
CA GLY A 117 6.04 -5.47 8.53
C GLY A 117 4.74 -6.16 8.16
N LEU A 118 3.81 -5.37 7.66
CA LEU A 118 2.52 -5.82 7.16
C LEU A 118 2.45 -5.60 5.65
N ALA A 119 1.70 -6.46 4.97
CA ALA A 119 1.40 -6.34 3.55
C ALA A 119 -0.06 -6.66 3.26
N ALA A 120 -0.54 -6.13 2.16
CA ALA A 120 -1.83 -6.46 1.60
C ALA A 120 -1.64 -7.34 0.37
N ARG A 121 -2.45 -8.37 0.22
CA ARG A 121 -2.54 -9.19 -0.99
C ARG A 121 -3.63 -8.65 -1.87
N LEU A 122 -3.29 -8.40 -3.11
CA LEU A 122 -4.18 -7.83 -4.11
C LEU A 122 -4.29 -8.75 -5.31
N LYS A 123 -5.49 -8.82 -5.86
CA LYS A 123 -5.80 -9.53 -7.10
C LYS A 123 -5.89 -8.52 -8.26
N PRO A 124 -5.66 -8.94 -9.51
CA PRO A 124 -5.87 -8.10 -10.68
C PRO A 124 -7.28 -7.48 -10.68
N GLY A 125 -7.39 -6.20 -11.07
CA GLY A 125 -8.63 -5.46 -11.08
C GLY A 125 -9.08 -4.89 -9.74
N GLN A 126 -8.37 -5.16 -8.63
CA GLN A 126 -8.70 -4.62 -7.31
C GLN A 126 -8.23 -3.18 -7.17
N SER A 127 -9.12 -2.30 -6.68
CA SER A 127 -8.82 -0.90 -6.41
C SER A 127 -7.99 -0.76 -5.11
N ILE A 128 -6.90 0.00 -5.20
CA ILE A 128 -6.04 0.35 -4.05
C ILE A 128 -6.52 1.63 -3.40
N ILE A 129 -6.66 2.69 -4.21
CA ILE A 129 -7.07 4.03 -3.79
C ILE A 129 -8.19 4.48 -4.68
N GLU A 130 -9.22 5.05 -4.08
CA GLU A 130 -10.29 5.76 -4.75
C GLU A 130 -10.20 7.23 -4.40
N ALA A 131 -10.47 8.12 -5.36
CA ALA A 131 -10.61 9.53 -5.12
C ALA A 131 -11.80 10.09 -5.88
N TYR A 132 -12.49 11.01 -5.24
CA TYR A 132 -13.65 11.72 -5.76
C TYR A 132 -13.28 13.19 -5.89
N VAL A 133 -13.48 13.77 -7.06
CA VAL A 133 -13.05 15.15 -7.37
C VAL A 133 -14.05 15.86 -8.26
N LEU A 134 -14.01 17.18 -8.21
CA LEU A 134 -14.69 18.07 -9.15
C LEU A 134 -13.94 18.14 -10.47
N LEU A 135 -14.61 18.58 -11.54
CA LEU A 135 -14.04 18.69 -12.88
C LEU A 135 -12.74 19.50 -12.91
N ASP A 136 -12.70 20.65 -12.21
CA ASP A 136 -11.55 21.57 -12.19
C ASP A 136 -10.28 20.91 -11.63
N ASN A 137 -10.41 19.95 -10.75
CA ASN A 137 -9.31 19.30 -10.05
C ASN A 137 -8.90 17.94 -10.66
N LEU A 138 -9.51 17.56 -11.78
CA LEU A 138 -9.26 16.27 -12.43
C LEU A 138 -7.80 16.11 -12.88
N SER A 139 -7.15 17.17 -13.36
CA SER A 139 -5.75 17.16 -13.80
C SER A 139 -4.80 16.88 -12.62
N LEU A 140 -5.00 17.58 -11.50
CA LEU A 140 -4.21 17.38 -10.28
C LEU A 140 -4.39 15.96 -9.70
N ALA A 141 -5.61 15.43 -9.76
CA ALA A 141 -5.89 14.07 -9.34
C ALA A 141 -5.15 13.04 -10.20
N LYS A 142 -5.18 13.18 -11.54
CA LYS A 142 -4.42 12.30 -12.46
C LYS A 142 -2.92 12.30 -12.16
N GLU A 143 -2.33 13.47 -11.93
CA GLU A 143 -0.92 13.59 -11.56
C GLU A 143 -0.64 12.91 -10.20
N GLY A 144 -1.49 13.14 -9.21
CA GLY A 144 -1.39 12.49 -7.90
C GLY A 144 -1.41 10.96 -8.01
N PHE A 145 -2.30 10.40 -8.82
CA PHE A 145 -2.39 8.97 -9.07
C PHE A 145 -1.18 8.42 -9.84
N LYS A 146 -0.63 9.17 -10.79
CA LYS A 146 0.61 8.81 -11.50
C LYS A 146 1.80 8.74 -10.53
N ILE A 147 1.93 9.70 -9.61
CA ILE A 147 2.96 9.66 -8.57
C ILE A 147 2.73 8.48 -7.61
N ALA A 148 1.48 8.23 -7.20
CA ALA A 148 1.14 7.11 -6.34
C ALA A 148 1.49 5.76 -6.97
N SER A 149 1.23 5.57 -8.27
CA SER A 149 1.63 4.38 -9.04
C SER A 149 3.12 4.10 -8.90
N SER A 150 3.98 5.13 -9.03
CA SER A 150 5.43 4.97 -8.87
C SER A 150 5.86 4.53 -7.46
N LYS A 151 5.07 4.83 -6.42
CA LYS A 151 5.36 4.43 -5.03
C LYS A 151 4.96 2.99 -4.73
N ILE A 152 3.99 2.45 -5.46
CA ILE A 152 3.49 1.10 -5.26
C ILE A 152 4.45 0.07 -5.87
N GLY A 153 5.13 0.42 -6.97
CA GLY A 153 6.16 -0.42 -7.59
C GLY A 153 5.62 -1.67 -8.28
N CYS A 154 4.38 -1.64 -8.74
CA CYS A 154 3.75 -2.64 -9.60
C CYS A 154 3.03 -1.96 -10.76
N PRO A 155 2.72 -2.67 -11.84
CA PRO A 155 1.86 -2.17 -12.88
C PRO A 155 0.48 -1.85 -12.32
N THR A 156 0.00 -0.64 -12.61
CA THR A 156 -1.30 -0.15 -12.16
C THR A 156 -1.99 0.58 -13.30
N GLU A 157 -3.30 0.53 -13.32
CA GLU A 157 -4.18 1.24 -14.23
C GLU A 157 -4.96 2.31 -13.48
N ILE A 158 -5.11 3.49 -14.07
CA ILE A 158 -5.96 4.56 -13.54
C ILE A 158 -7.28 4.52 -14.31
N ARG A 159 -8.35 4.16 -13.61
CA ARG A 159 -9.71 4.20 -14.14
C ARG A 159 -10.38 5.48 -13.71
N ILE A 160 -11.03 6.17 -14.65
CA ILE A 160 -11.79 7.39 -14.42
C ILE A 160 -13.22 7.12 -14.80
N THR A 161 -14.13 7.32 -13.86
CA THR A 161 -15.58 7.18 -14.07
C THR A 161 -16.26 8.51 -13.85
N LYS A 162 -17.07 8.96 -14.79
CA LYS A 162 -17.93 10.12 -14.63
C LYS A 162 -19.15 9.72 -13.80
N LEU A 163 -19.49 10.51 -12.78
CA LEU A 163 -20.60 10.22 -11.85
C LEU A 163 -21.88 10.97 -12.23
N LYS A 164 -21.73 12.14 -12.86
CA LYS A 164 -22.83 12.99 -13.34
C LYS A 164 -22.73 13.21 -14.83
#